data_7324c0d6cdf93885fa1359ca6dc645b2
#
_entry.id   7324c0d6cdf93885fa1359ca6dc645b2
#
_cell.length_a   1.000
_cell.length_b   1.000
_cell.length_c   1.000
_cell.angle_alpha   90.00
_cell.angle_beta   90.00
_cell.angle_gamma   90.00
#
_symmetry.space_group_name_H-M   'P 1'
#
loop_
_entity.id
_entity.type
_entity.pdbx_description
1 polymer ?
#
loop_
_entity_poly.entity_id
_entity_poly.type
_entity_poly.pdbx_seq_one_letter_code
_entity_poly.pdbx_strand_id
1 'polypeptide(L)'
;MDSQENALLQGTMEEPAKKAYATKQEVLERVKEIARSAEAPNKEELDHLKTTFYKLHLAERDAQSKEYLEKGGDPEKFVLLPDDTEEAFKAEMQIIKEKRAKIFLEQEEEKQENLAKKLEIIEKIKAMATSPEEANQSYNDFKTLQQEWKEIKTVPADKANELWRNYQLYVEQFYDLLKLNSEAREYDFKKNLEAKTALCEAAEKLDEEPDVISAFHQLQDLHQQYREIGPV
;
A
#
# COMPACT_ATOMS: atom_id res chain seq x y z
N MET A 1 -28.41 -1.45 36.70
CA MET A 1 -28.68 -0.95 35.34
C MET A 1 -27.38 -0.92 34.56
N ASP A 2 -26.71 -2.09 34.42
CA ASP A 2 -25.38 -2.18 33.76
C ASP A 2 -25.22 -3.53 33.07
N SER A 3 -26.11 -3.84 32.14
CA SER A 3 -26.02 -5.10 31.40
C SER A 3 -26.43 -4.99 29.92
N GLN A 4 -26.55 -3.79 29.37
CA GLN A 4 -26.95 -3.58 27.96
C GLN A 4 -25.93 -2.84 27.10
N GLU A 5 -24.82 -2.37 27.65
CA GLU A 5 -23.80 -1.61 26.91
C GLU A 5 -22.65 -2.44 26.34
N ASN A 6 -22.61 -3.75 26.63
CA ASN A 6 -21.50 -4.63 26.22
C ASN A 6 -21.85 -5.56 25.04
N ALA A 7 -22.97 -5.33 24.35
CA ALA A 7 -23.41 -6.18 23.24
C ALA A 7 -23.22 -5.54 21.84
N LEU A 8 -22.68 -4.31 21.75
CA LEU A 8 -22.57 -3.57 20.49
C LEU A 8 -21.14 -3.52 19.91
N LEU A 9 -20.16 -4.19 20.51
CA LEU A 9 -18.76 -4.24 20.02
C LEU A 9 -18.34 -5.60 19.45
N GLN A 10 -19.27 -6.49 19.18
CA GLN A 10 -19.03 -7.69 18.37
C GLN A 10 -19.65 -7.52 16.98
N GLY A 11 -19.20 -6.50 16.28
CA GLY A 11 -19.23 -6.51 14.83
C GLY A 11 -18.30 -7.63 14.38
N THR A 12 -18.86 -8.80 14.10
CA THR A 12 -18.18 -9.89 13.39
C THR A 12 -17.65 -9.30 12.09
N MET A 13 -16.34 -9.00 12.05
CA MET A 13 -15.62 -8.91 10.80
C MET A 13 -15.82 -10.26 10.13
N GLU A 14 -16.77 -10.38 9.22
CA GLU A 14 -16.83 -11.50 8.29
C GLU A 14 -15.51 -11.42 7.48
N GLU A 15 -14.53 -12.24 7.86
CA GLU A 15 -13.42 -12.54 6.96
C GLU A 15 -14.05 -12.93 5.62
N PRO A 16 -13.60 -12.38 4.48
CA PRO A 16 -14.13 -12.76 3.18
C PRO A 16 -14.03 -14.29 3.10
N ALA A 17 -15.17 -14.94 2.98
CA ALA A 17 -15.28 -16.41 3.06
C ALA A 17 -14.24 -17.02 2.12
N LYS A 18 -13.21 -17.67 2.68
CA LYS A 18 -12.15 -18.32 1.92
C LYS A 18 -12.82 -19.34 1.01
N LYS A 19 -12.73 -19.11 -0.30
CA LYS A 19 -13.37 -19.96 -1.31
C LYS A 19 -12.93 -21.41 -1.08
N ALA A 20 -13.88 -22.32 -0.84
CA ALA A 20 -13.60 -23.74 -0.72
C ALA A 20 -13.36 -24.34 -2.10
N TYR A 21 -12.28 -25.09 -2.27
CA TYR A 21 -11.95 -25.84 -3.48
C TYR A 21 -12.09 -27.32 -3.21
N ALA A 22 -12.78 -28.04 -4.10
CA ALA A 22 -13.02 -29.46 -3.95
C ALA A 22 -11.89 -30.32 -4.55
N THR A 23 -11.20 -29.81 -5.56
CA THR A 23 -10.18 -30.55 -6.32
C THR A 23 -8.90 -29.75 -6.50
N LYS A 24 -7.76 -30.44 -6.69
CA LYS A 24 -6.48 -29.80 -7.06
C LYS A 24 -6.58 -29.02 -8.36
N GLN A 25 -7.38 -29.51 -9.31
CA GLN A 25 -7.55 -28.88 -10.61
C GLN A 25 -8.22 -27.50 -10.47
N GLU A 26 -9.24 -27.37 -9.61
CA GLU A 26 -9.86 -26.08 -9.34
C GLU A 26 -8.88 -25.07 -8.73
N VAL A 27 -8.02 -25.53 -7.81
CA VAL A 27 -6.95 -24.69 -7.23
C VAL A 27 -5.95 -24.28 -8.30
N LEU A 28 -5.52 -25.21 -9.16
CA LEU A 28 -4.59 -24.94 -10.25
C LEU A 28 -5.15 -23.91 -11.24
N GLU A 29 -6.43 -24.02 -11.63
CA GLU A 29 -7.05 -23.05 -12.55
C GLU A 29 -7.09 -21.64 -11.88
N ARG A 30 -7.40 -21.55 -10.60
CA ARG A 30 -7.36 -20.27 -9.91
C ARG A 30 -5.95 -19.68 -9.85
N VAL A 31 -4.94 -20.49 -9.61
CA VAL A 31 -3.53 -20.03 -9.62
C VAL A 31 -3.13 -19.56 -11.02
N LYS A 32 -3.56 -20.23 -12.10
CA LYS A 32 -3.34 -19.78 -13.49
C LYS A 32 -4.02 -18.43 -13.78
N GLU A 33 -5.24 -18.23 -13.27
CA GLU A 33 -5.93 -16.93 -13.39
C GLU A 33 -5.11 -15.82 -12.74
N ILE A 34 -4.63 -16.05 -11.51
CA ILE A 34 -3.81 -15.07 -10.79
C ILE A 34 -2.48 -14.80 -11.51
N ALA A 35 -1.84 -15.85 -12.05
CA ALA A 35 -0.60 -15.71 -12.82
C ALA A 35 -0.79 -14.80 -14.06
N ARG A 36 -1.93 -14.90 -14.72
CA ARG A 36 -2.29 -14.14 -15.95
C ARG A 36 -2.91 -12.76 -15.66
N SER A 37 -3.45 -12.55 -14.45
CA SER A 37 -4.05 -11.27 -14.06
C SER A 37 -3.04 -10.13 -14.17
N ALA A 38 -3.49 -8.91 -14.48
CA ALA A 38 -2.65 -7.71 -14.42
C ALA A 38 -2.44 -7.20 -12.97
N GLU A 39 -3.29 -7.62 -12.05
CA GLU A 39 -3.26 -7.17 -10.66
C GLU A 39 -2.13 -7.81 -9.85
N ALA A 40 -1.71 -7.10 -8.81
CA ALA A 40 -0.73 -7.63 -7.86
C ALA A 40 -1.33 -8.82 -7.09
N PRO A 41 -0.67 -10.00 -7.07
CA PRO A 41 -1.20 -11.17 -6.39
C PRO A 41 -1.33 -10.98 -4.89
N ASN A 42 -2.51 -11.26 -4.32
CA ASN A 42 -2.75 -11.20 -2.89
C ASN A 42 -2.01 -12.33 -2.16
N LYS A 43 -1.24 -11.97 -1.13
CA LYS A 43 -0.42 -12.92 -0.37
C LYS A 43 -1.30 -13.95 0.39
N GLU A 44 -2.36 -13.49 1.03
CA GLU A 44 -3.23 -14.35 1.84
C GLU A 44 -3.96 -15.37 0.97
N GLU A 45 -4.44 -14.95 -0.21
CA GLU A 45 -5.06 -15.84 -1.19
C GLU A 45 -4.07 -16.91 -1.67
N LEU A 46 -2.83 -16.51 -1.98
CA LEU A 46 -1.79 -17.44 -2.42
C LEU A 46 -1.43 -18.46 -1.34
N ASP A 47 -1.29 -18.03 -0.09
CA ASP A 47 -0.99 -18.90 1.04
C ASP A 47 -2.16 -19.90 1.29
N HIS A 48 -3.39 -19.43 1.13
CA HIS A 48 -4.58 -20.30 1.19
C HIS A 48 -4.61 -21.32 0.05
N LEU A 49 -4.40 -20.91 -1.19
CA LEU A 49 -4.36 -21.80 -2.36
C LEU A 49 -3.26 -22.86 -2.22
N LYS A 50 -2.08 -22.44 -1.77
CA LYS A 50 -0.96 -23.36 -1.52
C LYS A 50 -1.30 -24.40 -0.46
N THR A 51 -1.85 -23.97 0.68
CA THR A 51 -2.23 -24.87 1.77
C THR A 51 -3.32 -25.85 1.31
N THR A 52 -4.33 -25.35 0.59
CA THR A 52 -5.44 -26.16 0.07
C THR A 52 -4.95 -27.18 -0.97
N PHE A 53 -4.08 -26.76 -1.89
CA PHE A 53 -3.51 -27.65 -2.91
C PHE A 53 -2.79 -28.85 -2.27
N TYR A 54 -1.87 -28.58 -1.34
CA TYR A 54 -1.11 -29.65 -0.69
C TYR A 54 -1.95 -30.53 0.21
N LYS A 55 -2.99 -29.98 0.85
CA LYS A 55 -3.95 -30.79 1.61
C LYS A 55 -4.69 -31.78 0.70
N LEU A 56 -5.19 -31.33 -0.43
CA LEU A 56 -5.88 -32.19 -1.41
C LEU A 56 -4.90 -33.19 -2.04
N HIS A 57 -3.69 -32.76 -2.37
CA HIS A 57 -2.64 -33.62 -2.92
C HIS A 57 -2.28 -34.79 -1.96
N LEU A 58 -2.09 -34.48 -0.68
CA LEU A 58 -1.81 -35.52 0.33
C LEU A 58 -3.01 -36.49 0.48
N ALA A 59 -4.23 -35.97 0.51
CA ALA A 59 -5.43 -36.83 0.62
C ALA A 59 -5.57 -37.79 -0.58
N GLU A 60 -5.27 -37.32 -1.80
CA GLU A 60 -5.28 -38.18 -2.99
C GLU A 60 -4.17 -39.25 -2.94
N ARG A 61 -2.97 -38.89 -2.51
CA ARG A 61 -1.86 -39.84 -2.34
C ARG A 61 -2.19 -40.92 -1.30
N ASP A 62 -2.78 -40.53 -0.18
CA ASP A 62 -3.22 -41.45 0.85
C ASP A 62 -4.32 -42.39 0.34
N ALA A 63 -5.26 -41.88 -0.47
CA ALA A 63 -6.29 -42.68 -1.09
C ALA A 63 -5.71 -43.70 -2.09
N GLN A 64 -4.77 -43.28 -2.94
CA GLN A 64 -4.06 -44.18 -3.88
C GLN A 64 -3.26 -45.23 -3.19
N SER A 65 -2.57 -44.89 -2.09
CA SER A 65 -1.84 -45.86 -1.28
C SER A 65 -2.76 -46.90 -0.65
N LYS A 66 -3.89 -46.48 -0.07
CA LYS A 66 -4.90 -47.37 0.50
C LYS A 66 -5.50 -48.32 -0.55
N GLU A 67 -5.90 -47.75 -1.69
CA GLU A 67 -6.45 -48.56 -2.81
C GLU A 67 -5.45 -49.61 -3.32
N TYR A 68 -4.16 -49.25 -3.40
CA TYR A 68 -3.11 -50.19 -3.81
C TYR A 68 -2.95 -51.33 -2.80
N LEU A 69 -2.97 -51.06 -1.50
CA LEU A 69 -2.89 -52.06 -0.40
C LEU A 69 -4.12 -52.94 -0.38
N GLU A 70 -5.33 -52.39 -0.52
CA GLU A 70 -6.59 -53.14 -0.56
C GLU A 70 -6.65 -54.11 -1.74
N LYS A 71 -5.99 -53.79 -2.88
CA LYS A 71 -5.83 -54.67 -4.01
C LYS A 71 -4.72 -55.74 -3.84
N GLY A 72 -4.13 -55.84 -2.65
CA GLY A 72 -3.10 -56.83 -2.30
C GLY A 72 -1.70 -56.43 -2.76
N GLY A 73 -1.45 -55.15 -3.00
CA GLY A 73 -0.14 -54.64 -3.31
C GLY A 73 0.84 -54.67 -2.16
N ASP A 74 2.12 -54.90 -2.45
CA ASP A 74 3.21 -54.92 -1.50
C ASP A 74 3.57 -53.53 -1.06
N PRO A 75 3.49 -53.18 0.26
CA PRO A 75 3.81 -51.85 0.76
C PRO A 75 5.21 -51.33 0.35
N GLU A 76 6.19 -52.25 0.21
CA GLU A 76 7.56 -51.88 -0.15
C GLU A 76 7.73 -51.58 -1.64
N LYS A 77 6.75 -51.94 -2.47
CA LYS A 77 6.75 -51.74 -3.92
C LYS A 77 5.81 -50.63 -4.39
N PHE A 78 5.18 -49.93 -3.47
CA PHE A 78 4.33 -48.80 -3.82
C PHE A 78 5.16 -47.65 -4.38
N VAL A 79 5.00 -47.41 -5.67
CA VAL A 79 5.65 -46.24 -6.37
C VAL A 79 4.58 -45.21 -6.68
N LEU A 80 4.76 -44.01 -6.17
CA LEU A 80 3.93 -42.88 -6.52
C LEU A 80 4.17 -42.47 -7.97
N LEU A 81 3.10 -42.37 -8.74
CA LEU A 81 3.19 -41.84 -10.10
C LEU A 81 3.49 -40.34 -10.07
N PRO A 82 4.23 -39.83 -11.07
CA PRO A 82 4.40 -38.40 -11.25
C PRO A 82 3.07 -37.69 -11.33
N ASP A 83 2.98 -36.53 -10.70
CA ASP A 83 1.74 -35.72 -10.68
C ASP A 83 1.94 -34.47 -11.52
N ASP A 84 1.51 -34.51 -12.77
CA ASP A 84 1.59 -33.39 -13.72
C ASP A 84 0.87 -32.14 -13.17
N THR A 85 -0.15 -32.34 -12.32
CA THR A 85 -0.87 -31.23 -11.68
C THR A 85 0.00 -30.53 -10.64
N GLU A 86 0.82 -31.29 -9.91
CA GLU A 86 1.76 -30.72 -8.94
C GLU A 86 2.87 -29.94 -9.64
N GLU A 87 3.40 -30.48 -10.74
CA GLU A 87 4.43 -29.77 -11.53
C GLU A 87 3.88 -28.48 -12.13
N ALA A 88 2.67 -28.54 -12.72
CA ALA A 88 1.99 -27.35 -13.24
C ALA A 88 1.72 -26.31 -12.14
N PHE A 89 1.28 -26.75 -10.96
CA PHE A 89 1.05 -25.85 -9.81
C PHE A 89 2.34 -25.15 -9.36
N LYS A 90 3.44 -25.90 -9.26
CA LYS A 90 4.75 -25.33 -8.90
C LYS A 90 5.24 -24.31 -9.94
N ALA A 91 5.06 -24.62 -11.23
CA ALA A 91 5.43 -23.72 -12.31
C ALA A 91 4.65 -22.40 -12.25
N GLU A 92 3.33 -22.46 -12.11
CA GLU A 92 2.50 -21.26 -12.01
C GLU A 92 2.78 -20.45 -10.73
N MET A 93 3.03 -21.12 -9.61
CA MET A 93 3.44 -20.44 -8.37
C MET A 93 4.82 -19.76 -8.50
N GLN A 94 5.72 -20.31 -9.29
CA GLN A 94 7.00 -19.67 -9.60
C GLN A 94 6.80 -18.41 -10.46
N ILE A 95 5.95 -18.46 -11.49
CA ILE A 95 5.58 -17.29 -12.30
C ILE A 95 5.01 -16.18 -11.41
N ILE A 96 4.10 -16.52 -10.50
CA ILE A 96 3.51 -15.56 -9.56
C ILE A 96 4.58 -14.96 -8.65
N LYS A 97 5.52 -15.76 -8.15
CA LYS A 97 6.64 -15.30 -7.32
C LYS A 97 7.52 -14.29 -8.06
N GLU A 98 7.88 -14.60 -9.29
CA GLU A 98 8.68 -13.71 -10.14
C GLU A 98 7.94 -12.40 -10.45
N LYS A 99 6.64 -12.48 -10.77
CA LYS A 99 5.78 -11.32 -10.97
C LYS A 99 5.73 -10.42 -9.73
N ARG A 100 5.55 -11.01 -8.53
CA ARG A 100 5.56 -10.23 -7.28
C ARG A 100 6.91 -9.57 -7.02
N ALA A 101 8.01 -10.29 -7.27
CA ALA A 101 9.35 -9.74 -7.14
C ALA A 101 9.57 -8.55 -8.09
N LYS A 102 9.09 -8.67 -9.34
CA LYS A 102 9.16 -7.58 -10.32
C LYS A 102 8.35 -6.36 -9.89
N ILE A 103 7.09 -6.55 -9.48
CA ILE A 103 6.23 -5.45 -8.99
C ILE A 103 6.88 -4.77 -7.79
N PHE A 104 7.43 -5.55 -6.85
CA PHE A 104 8.12 -4.99 -5.69
C PHE A 104 9.33 -4.14 -6.09
N LEU A 105 10.14 -4.63 -7.03
CA LEU A 105 11.30 -3.89 -7.53
C LEU A 105 10.89 -2.58 -8.21
N GLU A 106 9.89 -2.62 -9.08
CA GLU A 106 9.33 -1.43 -9.75
C GLU A 106 8.81 -0.39 -8.74
N GLN A 107 8.14 -0.84 -7.68
CA GLN A 107 7.69 0.05 -6.60
C GLN A 107 8.83 0.67 -5.81
N GLU A 108 9.90 -0.08 -5.55
CA GLU A 108 11.08 0.46 -4.86
C GLU A 108 11.85 1.44 -5.75
N GLU A 109 11.96 1.17 -7.04
CA GLU A 109 12.55 2.10 -8.02
C GLU A 109 11.74 3.40 -8.08
N GLU A 110 10.40 3.32 -8.17
CA GLU A 110 9.52 4.50 -8.13
C GLU A 110 9.71 5.34 -6.86
N LYS A 111 9.83 4.68 -5.69
CA LYS A 111 10.08 5.40 -4.42
C LYS A 111 11.42 6.14 -4.43
N GLN A 112 12.47 5.53 -5.00
CA GLN A 112 13.78 6.17 -5.12
C GLN A 112 13.76 7.35 -6.09
N GLU A 113 13.08 7.23 -7.23
CA GLU A 113 12.88 8.34 -8.15
C GLU A 113 12.10 9.49 -7.50
N ASN A 114 11.05 9.17 -6.75
CA ASN A 114 10.26 10.14 -6.01
C ASN A 114 11.09 10.85 -4.94
N LEU A 115 11.96 10.13 -4.24
CA LEU A 115 12.90 10.71 -3.29
C LEU A 115 13.85 11.70 -3.98
N ALA A 116 14.42 11.31 -5.12
CA ALA A 116 15.31 12.18 -5.89
C ALA A 116 14.60 13.46 -6.34
N LYS A 117 13.37 13.36 -6.87
CA LYS A 117 12.54 14.51 -7.27
C LYS A 117 12.26 15.44 -6.08
N LYS A 118 11.90 14.89 -4.92
CA LYS A 118 11.66 15.70 -3.71
C LYS A 118 12.93 16.38 -3.19
N LEU A 119 14.08 15.73 -3.24
CA LEU A 119 15.35 16.35 -2.88
C LEU A 119 15.69 17.50 -3.85
N GLU A 120 15.46 17.34 -5.14
CA GLU A 120 15.65 18.40 -6.14
C GLU A 120 14.76 19.61 -5.85
N ILE A 121 13.50 19.39 -5.47
CA ILE A 121 12.59 20.47 -5.06
C ILE A 121 13.15 21.22 -3.85
N ILE A 122 13.65 20.52 -2.84
CA ILE A 122 14.26 21.14 -1.66
C ILE A 122 15.46 22.03 -2.07
N GLU A 123 16.35 21.52 -2.92
CA GLU A 123 17.52 22.29 -3.38
C GLU A 123 17.10 23.53 -4.21
N LYS A 124 16.05 23.43 -5.02
CA LYS A 124 15.48 24.57 -5.75
C LYS A 124 14.93 25.62 -4.79
N ILE A 125 14.13 25.20 -3.77
CA ILE A 125 13.59 26.12 -2.75
C ILE A 125 14.72 26.79 -1.98
N LYS A 126 15.75 26.04 -1.59
CA LYS A 126 16.93 26.55 -0.91
C LYS A 126 17.67 27.59 -1.76
N ALA A 127 17.82 27.37 -3.06
CA ALA A 127 18.43 28.32 -3.97
C ALA A 127 17.63 29.63 -4.11
N MET A 128 16.31 29.56 -3.99
CA MET A 128 15.40 30.72 -3.99
C MET A 128 15.40 31.48 -2.66
N ALA A 129 15.78 30.82 -1.56
CA ALA A 129 15.82 31.39 -0.21
C ALA A 129 17.18 32.01 0.12
N THR A 130 17.74 32.84 -0.76
CA THR A 130 19.05 33.48 -0.59
C THR A 130 18.96 34.94 -0.19
N SER A 131 17.96 35.67 -0.67
CA SER A 131 17.68 37.06 -0.30
C SER A 131 16.18 37.35 -0.34
N PRO A 132 15.71 38.44 0.35
CA PRO A 132 14.31 38.87 0.24
C PRO A 132 13.86 39.19 -1.17
N GLU A 133 14.76 39.78 -1.98
CA GLU A 133 14.45 40.12 -3.38
C GLU A 133 14.30 38.86 -4.23
N GLU A 134 15.21 37.88 -4.06
CA GLU A 134 15.16 36.61 -4.79
C GLU A 134 13.90 35.83 -4.42
N ALA A 135 13.59 35.73 -3.13
CA ALA A 135 12.39 35.08 -2.66
C ALA A 135 11.11 35.73 -3.21
N ASN A 136 11.08 37.05 -3.30
CA ASN A 136 9.96 37.78 -3.85
C ASN A 136 9.79 37.55 -5.37
N GLN A 137 10.90 37.55 -6.13
CA GLN A 137 10.89 37.26 -7.58
C GLN A 137 10.49 35.83 -7.87
N SER A 138 10.94 34.87 -7.03
CA SER A 138 10.73 33.43 -7.20
C SER A 138 9.40 32.94 -6.63
N TYR A 139 8.54 33.82 -6.10
CA TYR A 139 7.33 33.39 -5.38
C TYR A 139 6.42 32.46 -6.19
N ASN A 140 6.20 32.74 -7.46
CA ASN A 140 5.38 31.90 -8.34
C ASN A 140 6.03 30.54 -8.59
N ASP A 141 7.34 30.50 -8.81
CA ASP A 141 8.09 29.26 -8.98
C ASP A 141 8.09 28.42 -7.70
N PHE A 142 8.23 29.08 -6.55
CA PHE A 142 8.08 28.45 -5.25
C PHE A 142 6.69 27.79 -5.07
N LYS A 143 5.62 28.47 -5.46
CA LYS A 143 4.25 27.89 -5.42
C LYS A 143 4.12 26.69 -6.36
N THR A 144 4.75 26.73 -7.52
CA THR A 144 4.80 25.59 -8.44
C THR A 144 5.52 24.40 -7.80
N LEU A 145 6.69 24.62 -7.18
CA LEU A 145 7.43 23.58 -6.47
C LEU A 145 6.65 22.99 -5.29
N GLN A 146 5.88 23.80 -4.57
CA GLN A 146 4.98 23.31 -3.53
C GLN A 146 3.89 22.40 -4.09
N GLN A 147 3.37 22.70 -5.28
CA GLN A 147 2.38 21.85 -5.95
C GLN A 147 3.01 20.55 -6.44
N GLU A 148 4.17 20.60 -7.08
CA GLU A 148 4.94 19.42 -7.50
C GLU A 148 5.26 18.52 -6.31
N TRP A 149 5.65 19.11 -5.16
CA TRP A 149 5.88 18.35 -3.92
C TRP A 149 4.67 17.53 -3.47
N LYS A 150 3.46 18.09 -3.57
CA LYS A 150 2.20 17.42 -3.20
C LYS A 150 1.85 16.28 -4.15
N GLU A 151 2.20 16.39 -5.42
CA GLU A 151 1.92 15.37 -6.43
C GLU A 151 2.79 14.13 -6.27
N ILE A 152 4.01 14.28 -5.76
CA ILE A 152 4.91 13.18 -5.47
C ILE A 152 4.50 12.51 -4.15
N LYS A 153 3.95 11.30 -4.21
CA LYS A 153 3.32 10.64 -3.04
C LYS A 153 4.28 9.75 -2.26
N THR A 154 4.73 8.67 -2.86
CA THR A 154 5.48 7.61 -2.18
C THR A 154 6.98 7.83 -2.21
N VAL A 155 7.62 7.75 -1.03
CA VAL A 155 9.08 7.78 -0.85
C VAL A 155 9.48 6.67 0.14
N PRO A 156 10.77 6.27 0.23
CA PRO A 156 11.22 5.31 1.22
C PRO A 156 10.89 5.79 2.65
N ALA A 157 10.32 4.88 3.46
CA ALA A 157 9.81 5.20 4.79
C ALA A 157 10.89 5.69 5.76
N ASP A 158 12.11 5.16 5.65
CA ASP A 158 13.27 5.56 6.45
C ASP A 158 13.74 6.99 6.16
N LYS A 159 13.47 7.52 4.97
CA LYS A 159 13.82 8.88 4.52
C LYS A 159 12.70 9.90 4.67
N ALA A 160 11.47 9.46 4.79
CA ALA A 160 10.28 10.33 4.77
C ALA A 160 10.33 11.44 5.83
N ASN A 161 10.73 11.11 7.06
CA ASN A 161 10.77 12.09 8.16
C ASN A 161 11.87 13.14 8.01
N GLU A 162 13.06 12.72 7.57
CA GLU A 162 14.19 13.62 7.31
C GLU A 162 13.86 14.57 6.16
N LEU A 163 13.34 14.01 5.08
CA LEU A 163 12.92 14.73 3.88
C LEU A 163 11.87 15.81 4.22
N TRP A 164 10.88 15.45 5.04
CA TRP A 164 9.84 16.37 5.48
C TRP A 164 10.39 17.51 6.34
N ARG A 165 11.28 17.22 7.29
CA ARG A 165 11.92 18.24 8.11
C ARG A 165 12.73 19.23 7.28
N ASN A 166 13.50 18.73 6.31
CA ASN A 166 14.28 19.57 5.43
C ASN A 166 13.39 20.46 4.56
N TYR A 167 12.31 19.89 4.02
CA TYR A 167 11.33 20.67 3.25
C TYR A 167 10.73 21.80 4.10
N GLN A 168 10.25 21.49 5.30
CA GLN A 168 9.68 22.50 6.20
C GLN A 168 10.69 23.60 6.53
N LEU A 169 11.93 23.22 6.84
CA LEU A 169 12.99 24.19 7.15
C LEU A 169 13.17 25.22 6.04
N TYR A 170 13.32 24.78 4.79
CA TYR A 170 13.55 25.69 3.67
C TYR A 170 12.30 26.46 3.25
N VAL A 171 11.12 25.87 3.41
CA VAL A 171 9.85 26.59 3.24
C VAL A 171 9.71 27.71 4.29
N GLU A 172 10.03 27.45 5.55
CA GLU A 172 10.03 28.48 6.60
C GLU A 172 11.05 29.58 6.30
N GLN A 173 12.29 29.22 5.92
CA GLN A 173 13.30 30.19 5.52
C GLN A 173 12.85 31.07 4.35
N PHE A 174 12.22 30.46 3.34
CA PHE A 174 11.67 31.20 2.22
C PHE A 174 10.60 32.22 2.66
N TYR A 175 9.66 31.79 3.51
CA TYR A 175 8.64 32.71 4.04
C TYR A 175 9.20 33.76 5.00
N ASP A 176 10.26 33.44 5.74
CA ASP A 176 10.93 34.43 6.59
C ASP A 176 11.60 35.54 5.76
N LEU A 177 12.15 35.20 4.60
CA LEU A 177 12.66 36.19 3.65
C LEU A 177 11.55 37.00 2.99
N LEU A 178 10.37 36.41 2.78
CA LEU A 178 9.19 37.14 2.32
C LEU A 178 8.51 37.98 3.42
N LYS A 179 9.05 38.00 4.65
CA LYS A 179 8.49 38.73 5.78
C LYS A 179 8.32 40.23 5.50
N LEU A 180 9.08 40.78 4.56
CA LEU A 180 8.92 42.14 4.05
C LEU A 180 7.69 42.28 3.14
N ASN A 181 7.12 41.20 2.64
CA ASN A 181 5.84 41.14 1.92
C ASN A 181 4.80 40.36 2.75
N SER A 182 4.39 40.97 3.86
CA SER A 182 3.42 40.38 4.79
C SER A 182 2.13 39.89 4.11
N GLU A 183 1.67 40.59 3.09
CA GLU A 183 0.44 40.27 2.36
C GLU A 183 0.48 38.91 1.65
N ALA A 184 1.60 38.56 1.01
CA ALA A 184 1.74 37.31 0.30
C ALA A 184 1.78 36.11 1.27
N ARG A 185 2.51 36.25 2.39
CA ARG A 185 2.57 35.25 3.44
C ARG A 185 1.23 35.05 4.16
N GLU A 186 0.56 36.18 4.49
CA GLU A 186 -0.76 36.15 5.12
C GLU A 186 -1.79 35.46 4.20
N TYR A 187 -1.76 35.74 2.91
CA TYR A 187 -2.63 35.12 1.94
C TYR A 187 -2.38 33.60 1.87
N ASP A 188 -1.11 33.17 1.80
CA ASP A 188 -0.77 31.75 1.71
C ASP A 188 -1.12 30.98 2.98
N PHE A 189 -0.84 31.58 4.16
CA PHE A 189 -1.25 31.02 5.44
C PHE A 189 -2.76 30.87 5.54
N LYS A 190 -3.50 31.89 5.07
CA LYS A 190 -4.95 31.79 5.01
C LYS A 190 -5.41 30.61 4.16
N LYS A 191 -4.81 30.44 2.98
CA LYS A 191 -5.13 29.30 2.09
C LYS A 191 -4.75 27.94 2.68
N ASN A 192 -3.60 27.85 3.31
CA ASN A 192 -3.18 26.63 4.00
C ASN A 192 -4.12 26.30 5.16
N LEU A 193 -4.55 27.32 5.91
CA LEU A 193 -5.52 27.16 6.99
C LEU A 193 -6.88 26.68 6.46
N GLU A 194 -7.40 27.30 5.40
CA GLU A 194 -8.63 26.87 4.73
C GLU A 194 -8.54 25.38 4.30
N ALA A 195 -7.44 24.99 3.66
CA ALA A 195 -7.24 23.61 3.20
C ALA A 195 -7.12 22.62 4.37
N LYS A 196 -6.36 22.95 5.42
CA LYS A 196 -6.25 22.10 6.63
C LYS A 196 -7.59 21.95 7.35
N THR A 197 -8.35 23.03 7.42
CA THR A 197 -9.70 23.00 8.03
C THR A 197 -10.62 22.06 7.25
N ALA A 198 -10.62 22.12 5.92
CA ALA A 198 -11.43 21.24 5.09
C ALA A 198 -11.06 19.75 5.27
N LEU A 199 -9.77 19.43 5.46
CA LEU A 199 -9.33 18.06 5.75
C LEU A 199 -9.78 17.58 7.15
N CYS A 200 -9.75 18.46 8.16
CA CYS A 200 -10.28 18.15 9.48
C CYS A 200 -11.79 17.89 9.43
N GLU A 201 -12.55 18.76 8.74
CA GLU A 201 -13.98 18.57 8.54
C GLU A 201 -14.33 17.28 7.77
N ALA A 202 -13.48 16.89 6.81
CA ALA A 202 -13.61 15.62 6.12
C ALA A 202 -13.33 14.43 7.03
N ALA A 203 -12.32 14.53 7.91
CA ALA A 203 -11.99 13.50 8.89
C ALA A 203 -13.09 13.32 9.93
N GLU A 204 -13.71 14.42 10.40
CA GLU A 204 -14.85 14.39 11.33
C GLU A 204 -16.07 13.66 10.73
N LYS A 205 -16.30 13.79 9.43
CA LYS A 205 -17.41 13.09 8.74
C LYS A 205 -17.20 11.58 8.63
N LEU A 206 -16.00 11.06 8.87
CA LEU A 206 -15.74 9.63 8.87
C LEU A 206 -16.44 8.87 10.01
N ASP A 207 -16.92 9.58 11.03
CA ASP A 207 -17.77 8.99 12.08
C ASP A 207 -19.10 8.43 11.50
N GLU A 208 -19.53 8.94 10.33
CA GLU A 208 -20.73 8.48 9.64
C GLU A 208 -20.46 7.32 8.65
N GLU A 209 -19.20 6.95 8.44
CA GLU A 209 -18.80 5.88 7.51
C GLU A 209 -19.07 4.51 8.15
N PRO A 210 -19.98 3.69 7.57
CA PRO A 210 -20.37 2.41 8.17
C PRO A 210 -19.27 1.35 8.10
N ASP A 211 -18.31 1.47 7.17
CA ASP A 211 -17.17 0.57 7.04
C ASP A 211 -15.94 1.15 7.76
N VAL A 212 -15.62 0.56 8.91
CA VAL A 212 -14.47 0.98 9.76
C VAL A 212 -13.13 0.85 9.03
N ILE A 213 -12.97 -0.14 8.16
CA ILE A 213 -11.72 -0.34 7.41
C ILE A 213 -11.59 0.75 6.36
N SER A 214 -12.68 1.04 5.64
CA SER A 214 -12.75 2.16 4.69
C SER A 214 -12.47 3.49 5.39
N ALA A 215 -13.12 3.75 6.54
CA ALA A 215 -12.88 4.94 7.35
C ALA A 215 -11.41 5.08 7.76
N PHE A 216 -10.79 3.99 8.19
CA PHE A 216 -9.38 3.98 8.58
C PHE A 216 -8.44 4.34 7.42
N HIS A 217 -8.65 3.78 6.23
CA HIS A 217 -7.86 4.11 5.04
C HIS A 217 -8.04 5.56 4.62
N GLN A 218 -9.29 6.04 4.60
CA GLN A 218 -9.59 7.44 4.30
C GLN A 218 -8.93 8.38 5.31
N LEU A 219 -8.94 8.04 6.61
CA LEU A 219 -8.26 8.84 7.64
C LEU A 219 -6.74 8.89 7.43
N GLN A 220 -6.12 7.79 7.04
CA GLN A 220 -4.69 7.77 6.71
C GLN A 220 -4.38 8.68 5.52
N ASP A 221 -5.20 8.64 4.47
CA ASP A 221 -5.04 9.50 3.29
C ASP A 221 -5.21 10.98 3.64
N LEU A 222 -6.23 11.34 4.45
CA LEU A 222 -6.44 12.70 4.93
C LEU A 222 -5.26 13.18 5.80
N HIS A 223 -4.73 12.31 6.67
CA HIS A 223 -3.56 12.63 7.49
C HIS A 223 -2.31 12.87 6.63
N GLN A 224 -2.11 12.08 5.58
CA GLN A 224 -1.03 12.29 4.63
C GLN A 224 -1.17 13.65 3.92
N GLN A 225 -2.37 13.96 3.40
CA GLN A 225 -2.66 15.25 2.76
C GLN A 225 -2.45 16.43 3.71
N TYR A 226 -2.86 16.30 5.00
CA TYR A 226 -2.66 17.33 6.01
C TYR A 226 -1.17 17.63 6.26
N ARG A 227 -0.33 16.61 6.24
CA ARG A 227 1.13 16.76 6.40
C ARG A 227 1.80 17.36 5.18
N GLU A 228 1.20 17.27 4.01
CA GLU A 228 1.71 17.83 2.75
C GLU A 228 1.37 19.31 2.57
N ILE A 229 0.39 19.82 3.31
CA ILE A 229 0.06 21.26 3.32
C ILE A 229 1.11 22.01 4.14
N GLY A 230 1.56 23.17 3.62
CA GLY A 230 2.55 24.04 4.25
C GLY A 230 2.12 24.59 5.62
N PRO A 231 2.96 25.42 6.24
CA PRO A 231 2.66 26.09 7.52
C PRO A 231 1.41 26.97 7.41
N VAL A 232 0.77 27.21 8.56
CA VAL A 232 -0.42 28.07 8.74
C VAL A 232 -0.13 29.16 9.75
#